data_880080de7c6fd514638d9101b23047f5
#
_entry.id   880080de7c6fd514638d9101b23047f5
#
_cell.length_a   1.000
_cell.length_b   1.000
_cell.length_c   1.000
_cell.angle_alpha   90.00
_cell.angle_beta   90.00
_cell.angle_gamma   90.00
#
_symmetry.space_group_name_H-M   'P 1'
#
loop_
_entity.id
_entity.type
_entity.pdbx_description
1 polymer ?
#
loop_
_entity_poly.entity_id
_entity_poly.type
_entity_poly.pdbx_seq_one_letter_code
_entity_poly.pdbx_strand_id
1 'polypeptide(L)'
;MRETDGIWQEYSQHLKGAHHLHMLVNVHEFLEPWNVCLYGLDLPRAYYKRLIKKPLREDVLTSMLGKMQPDHCNVLLAHNPDYFRSYCTLHPDLIVSGHNHGGMIRIPGLGGVISPRLHPFPKYDYGVYESADIKTKMVVTAGCGMHSIHIRINNPPEMVVIDVNKM
;
A
#
# COMPACT_ATOMS: atom_id res chain seq x y z
N MET A 1 23.79 -6.89 -9.51
CA MET A 1 22.39 -7.12 -9.92
C MET A 1 22.03 -8.52 -9.42
N ARG A 2 21.00 -8.67 -8.59
CA ARG A 2 20.61 -10.00 -8.07
C ARG A 2 19.76 -10.69 -9.15
N GLU A 3 19.86 -12.00 -9.23
CA GLU A 3 19.11 -12.88 -10.15
C GLU A 3 17.58 -12.60 -10.13
N THR A 4 17.04 -12.22 -8.98
CA THR A 4 15.64 -11.83 -8.79
C THR A 4 15.23 -10.54 -9.51
N ASP A 5 16.15 -9.64 -9.82
CA ASP A 5 15.83 -8.37 -10.50
C ASP A 5 15.57 -8.61 -12.00
N GLY A 6 16.26 -9.58 -12.59
CA GLY A 6 16.04 -10.01 -14.00
C GLY A 6 14.68 -10.70 -14.16
N ILE A 7 14.34 -11.63 -13.28
CA ILE A 7 13.04 -12.33 -13.29
C ILE A 7 11.88 -11.34 -13.13
N TRP A 8 12.02 -10.36 -12.23
CA TRP A 8 11.00 -9.34 -12.05
C TRP A 8 10.81 -8.45 -13.28
N GLN A 9 11.91 -8.08 -13.95
CA GLN A 9 11.85 -7.29 -15.18
C GLN A 9 11.13 -8.05 -16.30
N GLU A 10 11.47 -9.31 -16.52
CA GLU A 10 10.84 -10.18 -17.50
C GLU A 10 9.34 -10.36 -17.21
N TYR A 11 9.00 -10.68 -15.96
CA TYR A 11 7.61 -10.82 -15.53
C TYR A 11 6.81 -9.53 -15.68
N SER A 12 7.39 -8.39 -15.32
CA SER A 12 6.73 -7.09 -15.46
C SER A 12 6.49 -6.68 -16.92
N GLN A 13 7.39 -7.07 -17.83
CA GLN A 13 7.19 -6.86 -19.25
C GLN A 13 6.03 -7.75 -19.79
N HIS A 14 5.97 -8.99 -19.34
CA HIS A 14 4.88 -9.90 -19.69
C HIS A 14 3.52 -9.38 -19.21
N LEU A 15 3.46 -8.86 -17.98
CA LEU A 15 2.25 -8.25 -17.43
C LEU A 15 1.80 -7.00 -18.19
N LYS A 16 2.74 -6.15 -18.61
CA LYS A 16 2.44 -4.95 -19.43
C LYS A 16 1.84 -5.28 -20.79
N GLY A 17 2.08 -6.47 -21.30
CA GLY A 17 1.49 -6.97 -22.55
C GLY A 17 0.07 -7.54 -22.42
N ALA A 18 -0.43 -7.70 -21.20
CA ALA A 18 -1.77 -8.24 -20.95
C ALA A 18 -2.82 -7.12 -21.13
N HIS A 19 -3.76 -7.30 -22.04
CA HIS A 19 -4.76 -6.29 -22.48
C HIS A 19 -5.68 -5.73 -21.37
N HIS A 20 -5.72 -6.34 -20.18
CA HIS A 20 -6.63 -5.95 -19.10
C HIS A 20 -5.90 -5.68 -17.77
N LEU A 21 -4.57 -5.45 -17.84
CA LEU A 21 -3.76 -5.25 -16.65
C LEU A 21 -2.99 -3.94 -16.75
N HIS A 22 -3.23 -3.03 -15.83
CA HIS A 22 -2.54 -1.75 -15.72
C HIS A 22 -1.54 -1.81 -14.58
N MET A 23 -0.25 -1.68 -14.91
CA MET A 23 0.84 -1.65 -13.95
C MET A 23 1.22 -0.21 -13.63
N LEU A 24 0.88 0.25 -12.43
CA LEU A 24 1.21 1.59 -11.95
C LEU A 24 2.50 1.56 -11.12
N VAL A 25 3.63 1.92 -11.74
CA VAL A 25 4.95 1.99 -11.08
C VAL A 25 5.44 3.44 -11.10
N ASN A 26 5.20 4.16 -10.02
CA ASN A 26 5.48 5.59 -9.87
C ASN A 26 4.84 6.44 -10.99
N VAL A 27 3.62 6.10 -11.33
CA VAL A 27 2.78 6.79 -12.31
C VAL A 27 1.36 6.89 -11.78
N HIS A 28 0.55 7.72 -12.42
CA HIS A 28 -0.88 7.76 -12.17
C HIS A 28 -1.67 7.52 -13.45
N GLU A 29 -2.92 7.10 -13.28
CA GLU A 29 -3.88 6.87 -14.34
C GLU A 29 -5.22 7.47 -13.94
N PHE A 30 -5.85 8.15 -14.89
CA PHE A 30 -7.15 8.76 -14.68
C PHE A 30 -8.27 7.86 -15.23
N LEU A 31 -9.23 7.56 -14.38
CA LEU A 31 -10.40 6.76 -14.70
C LEU A 31 -11.59 7.69 -14.95
N GLU A 32 -11.69 8.20 -16.19
CA GLU A 32 -12.67 9.19 -16.66
C GLU A 32 -14.12 8.96 -16.19
N PRO A 33 -14.71 7.75 -16.36
CA PRO A 33 -16.11 7.54 -16.04
C PRO A 33 -16.45 7.77 -14.56
N TRP A 34 -15.46 7.62 -13.69
CA TRP A 34 -15.64 7.66 -12.24
C TRP A 34 -15.04 8.90 -11.56
N ASN A 35 -14.37 9.76 -12.31
CA ASN A 35 -13.63 10.90 -11.78
C ASN A 35 -12.60 10.50 -10.71
N VAL A 36 -11.92 9.36 -10.91
CA VAL A 36 -10.92 8.79 -9.99
C VAL A 36 -9.54 8.88 -10.63
N CYS A 37 -8.55 9.32 -9.87
CA CYS A 37 -7.15 9.27 -10.25
C CYS A 37 -6.42 8.24 -9.37
N LEU A 38 -5.90 7.19 -10.00
CA LEU A 38 -5.14 6.14 -9.32
C LEU A 38 -3.65 6.44 -9.39
N TYR A 39 -2.98 6.44 -8.25
CA TYR A 39 -1.53 6.61 -8.12
C TYR A 39 -0.89 5.32 -7.63
N GLY A 40 0.05 4.77 -8.37
CA GLY A 40 0.81 3.59 -7.96
C GLY A 40 2.18 3.97 -7.43
N LEU A 41 2.46 3.75 -6.15
CA LEU A 41 3.73 4.05 -5.51
C LEU A 41 4.58 2.79 -5.31
N ASP A 42 5.71 2.72 -6.01
CA ASP A 42 6.75 1.71 -5.79
C ASP A 42 7.94 2.32 -5.07
N LEU A 43 8.02 2.08 -3.77
CA LEU A 43 9.12 2.58 -2.94
C LEU A 43 10.38 1.73 -3.12
N PRO A 44 11.56 2.36 -3.29
CA PRO A 44 12.83 1.64 -3.28
C PRO A 44 13.04 0.78 -2.02
N ARG A 45 13.76 -0.33 -2.14
CA ARG A 45 14.03 -1.28 -1.03
C ARG A 45 14.59 -0.64 0.24
N ALA A 46 15.23 0.52 0.12
CA ALA A 46 15.74 1.29 1.27
C ALA A 46 14.65 1.69 2.27
N TYR A 47 13.40 1.86 1.80
CA TYR A 47 12.24 2.19 2.64
C TYR A 47 11.61 0.95 3.31
N TYR A 48 12.12 -0.24 3.02
CA TYR A 48 11.67 -1.50 3.61
C TYR A 48 12.66 -2.07 4.62
N LYS A 49 13.70 -1.31 5.01
CA LYS A 49 14.67 -1.78 6.03
C LYS A 49 14.02 -1.93 7.39
N ARG A 50 14.37 -3.03 8.08
CA ARG A 50 13.75 -3.42 9.35
C ARG A 50 14.18 -2.54 10.53
N LEU A 51 15.47 -2.23 10.66
CA LEU A 51 16.04 -1.59 11.86
C LEU A 51 16.11 -0.08 11.77
N ILE A 52 16.32 0.47 10.57
CA ILE A 52 16.44 1.92 10.37
C ILE A 52 15.40 2.34 9.34
N LYS A 53 14.33 2.96 9.82
CA LYS A 53 13.29 3.50 8.95
C LYS A 53 13.81 4.77 8.28
N LYS A 54 13.97 4.73 6.96
CA LYS A 54 14.32 5.92 6.19
C LYS A 54 13.13 6.88 6.21
N PRO A 55 13.33 8.19 6.55
CA PRO A 55 12.24 9.16 6.46
C PRO A 55 11.78 9.32 5.01
N LEU A 56 10.48 9.29 4.80
CA LEU A 56 9.85 9.52 3.50
C LEU A 56 9.23 10.92 3.51
N ARG A 57 9.88 11.83 2.81
CA ARG A 57 9.50 13.26 2.77
C ARG A 57 8.56 13.51 1.60
N GLU A 58 7.81 14.60 1.69
CA GLU A 58 6.86 15.04 0.67
C GLU A 58 7.54 15.31 -0.68
N ASP A 59 8.72 15.96 -0.67
CA ASP A 59 9.47 16.24 -1.90
C ASP A 59 9.84 14.95 -2.67
N VAL A 60 10.18 13.88 -1.96
CA VAL A 60 10.44 12.56 -2.56
C VAL A 60 9.17 11.99 -3.17
N LEU A 61 8.06 12.02 -2.44
CA LEU A 61 6.77 11.51 -2.93
C LEU A 61 6.30 12.29 -4.15
N THR A 62 6.37 13.63 -4.09
CA THR A 62 6.00 14.50 -5.21
C THR A 62 6.90 14.29 -6.42
N SER A 63 8.19 14.02 -6.23
CA SER A 63 9.10 13.70 -7.34
C SER A 63 8.77 12.37 -8.02
N MET A 64 8.19 11.41 -7.27
CA MET A 64 7.83 10.08 -7.78
C MET A 64 6.45 10.06 -8.46
N LEU A 65 5.47 10.77 -7.91
CA LEU A 65 4.06 10.66 -8.29
C LEU A 65 3.49 11.92 -8.95
N GLY A 66 4.16 13.06 -8.82
CA GLY A 66 3.57 14.36 -9.09
C GLY A 66 2.66 14.84 -7.96
N LYS A 67 1.88 15.87 -8.23
CA LYS A 67 0.85 16.38 -7.33
C LYS A 67 -0.47 15.66 -7.55
N MET A 68 -1.23 15.51 -6.48
CA MET A 68 -2.61 15.00 -6.57
C MET A 68 -3.50 15.96 -7.35
N GLN A 69 -4.48 15.42 -8.06
CA GLN A 69 -5.42 16.20 -8.88
C GLN A 69 -6.54 16.78 -8.00
N PRO A 70 -6.69 18.12 -7.92
CA PRO A 70 -7.56 18.74 -6.90
C PRO A 70 -9.06 18.42 -7.07
N ASP A 71 -9.52 18.19 -8.30
CA ASP A 71 -10.94 18.00 -8.59
C ASP A 71 -11.35 16.53 -8.79
N HIS A 72 -10.51 15.60 -8.33
CA HIS A 72 -10.68 14.17 -8.52
C HIS A 72 -10.59 13.42 -7.19
N CYS A 73 -11.24 12.27 -7.14
CA CYS A 73 -10.99 11.33 -6.05
C CYS A 73 -9.61 10.67 -6.25
N ASN A 74 -8.66 11.02 -5.40
CA ASN A 74 -7.27 10.56 -5.48
C ASN A 74 -7.08 9.30 -4.65
N VAL A 75 -6.80 8.19 -5.30
CA VAL A 75 -6.54 6.90 -4.66
C VAL A 75 -5.06 6.54 -4.80
N LEU A 76 -4.38 6.39 -3.67
CA LEU A 76 -2.97 6.01 -3.62
C LEU A 76 -2.82 4.52 -3.31
N LEU A 77 -2.25 3.77 -4.24
CA LEU A 77 -1.85 2.39 -4.06
C LEU A 77 -0.41 2.34 -3.52
N ALA A 78 -0.26 2.13 -2.21
CA ALA A 78 1.03 2.16 -1.53
C ALA A 78 1.17 0.94 -0.62
N HIS A 79 2.02 -0.02 -1.02
CA HIS A 79 2.12 -1.31 -0.34
C HIS A 79 2.49 -1.23 1.14
N ASN A 80 3.37 -0.30 1.55
CA ASN A 80 3.86 -0.21 2.94
C ASN A 80 3.05 0.79 3.77
N PRO A 81 2.17 0.37 4.71
CA PRO A 81 1.32 1.24 5.50
C PRO A 81 2.09 2.08 6.55
N ASP A 82 3.33 1.71 6.84
CA ASP A 82 4.14 2.38 7.87
C ASP A 82 4.43 3.85 7.58
N TYR A 83 4.26 4.27 6.32
CA TYR A 83 4.44 5.64 5.88
C TYR A 83 3.12 6.42 5.76
N PHE A 84 2.05 5.97 6.39
CA PHE A 84 0.73 6.61 6.32
C PHE A 84 0.80 8.13 6.51
N ARG A 85 1.50 8.61 7.55
CA ARG A 85 1.66 10.06 7.80
C ARG A 85 2.36 10.79 6.66
N SER A 86 3.36 10.15 6.05
CA SER A 86 4.05 10.72 4.89
C SER A 86 3.15 10.76 3.66
N TYR A 87 2.35 9.73 3.44
CA TYR A 87 1.39 9.73 2.32
C TYR A 87 0.34 10.82 2.47
N CYS A 88 -0.08 11.11 3.70
CA CYS A 88 -1.05 12.15 4.00
C CYS A 88 -0.58 13.56 3.56
N THR A 89 0.73 13.82 3.44
CA THR A 89 1.22 15.12 2.94
C THR A 89 0.85 15.40 1.47
N LEU A 90 0.51 14.37 0.71
CA LEU A 90 0.00 14.49 -0.67
C LEU A 90 -1.52 14.72 -0.73
N HIS A 91 -2.22 14.63 0.38
CA HIS A 91 -3.69 14.75 0.48
C HIS A 91 -4.49 13.79 -0.41
N PRO A 92 -4.19 12.47 -0.44
CA PRO A 92 -5.04 11.51 -1.11
C PRO A 92 -6.36 11.35 -0.34
N ASP A 93 -7.46 11.02 -1.04
CA ASP A 93 -8.74 10.69 -0.41
C ASP A 93 -8.71 9.30 0.22
N LEU A 94 -8.10 8.35 -0.50
CA LEU A 94 -7.98 6.96 -0.10
C LEU A 94 -6.56 6.45 -0.32
N ILE A 95 -6.06 5.66 0.63
CA ILE A 95 -4.83 4.90 0.51
C ILE A 95 -5.16 3.42 0.65
N VAL A 96 -4.67 2.59 -0.27
CA VAL A 96 -4.79 1.13 -0.21
C VAL A 96 -3.42 0.52 0.05
N SER A 97 -3.33 -0.27 1.13
CA SER A 97 -2.07 -0.83 1.61
C SER A 97 -2.21 -2.30 2.00
N GLY A 98 -1.10 -2.99 2.12
CA GLY A 98 -1.02 -4.37 2.57
C GLY A 98 0.19 -4.59 3.48
N HIS A 99 1.19 -5.38 3.03
CA HIS A 99 2.52 -5.58 3.59
C HIS A 99 2.59 -6.32 4.93
N ASN A 100 1.77 -5.94 5.92
CA ASN A 100 1.82 -6.52 7.26
C ASN A 100 1.00 -7.82 7.38
N HIS A 101 0.26 -8.19 6.33
CA HIS A 101 -0.56 -9.39 6.24
C HIS A 101 -1.50 -9.60 7.45
N GLY A 102 -1.92 -8.54 8.12
CA GLY A 102 -2.69 -8.60 9.36
C GLY A 102 -1.89 -9.09 10.57
N GLY A 103 -0.59 -9.28 10.43
CA GLY A 103 0.28 -9.97 11.38
C GLY A 103 0.27 -11.50 11.19
N MET A 104 1.31 -12.20 11.66
CA MET A 104 1.35 -13.68 11.64
C MET A 104 0.38 -14.28 12.67
N ILE A 105 0.23 -13.62 13.80
CA ILE A 105 -0.64 -14.02 14.92
C ILE A 105 -1.53 -12.84 15.26
N ARG A 106 -2.83 -13.07 15.32
CA ARG A 106 -3.81 -12.07 15.78
C ARG A 106 -4.49 -12.54 17.06
N ILE A 107 -4.65 -11.63 18.00
CA ILE A 107 -5.41 -11.86 19.22
C ILE A 107 -6.69 -11.03 19.15
N PRO A 108 -7.87 -11.63 19.36
CA PRO A 108 -9.12 -10.88 19.42
C PRO A 108 -9.04 -9.71 20.41
N GLY A 109 -9.43 -8.52 19.98
CA GLY A 109 -9.37 -7.30 20.79
C GLY A 109 -7.99 -6.62 20.87
N LEU A 110 -6.88 -7.32 20.56
CA LEU A 110 -5.53 -6.77 20.61
C LEU A 110 -4.93 -6.50 19.22
N GLY A 111 -5.42 -7.18 18.18
CA GLY A 111 -4.90 -7.05 16.81
C GLY A 111 -3.71 -7.97 16.51
N GLY A 112 -2.89 -7.59 15.55
CA GLY A 112 -1.68 -8.32 15.15
C GLY A 112 -0.57 -8.21 16.19
N VAL A 113 -0.10 -9.33 16.72
CA VAL A 113 0.94 -9.38 17.75
C VAL A 113 2.34 -9.28 17.14
N ILE A 114 2.55 -9.97 16.02
CA ILE A 114 3.84 -10.02 15.34
C ILE A 114 3.61 -9.88 13.84
N SER A 115 4.26 -8.89 13.22
CA SER A 115 4.28 -8.78 11.77
C SER A 115 5.19 -9.84 11.13
N PRO A 116 5.07 -10.10 9.81
CA PRO A 116 5.99 -10.98 9.09
C PRO A 116 7.45 -10.56 9.16
N ARG A 117 7.71 -9.31 9.51
CA ARG A 117 9.07 -8.78 9.77
C ARG A 117 9.53 -8.96 11.22
N LEU A 118 8.78 -9.70 12.04
CA LEU A 118 9.05 -9.90 13.47
C LEU A 118 9.01 -8.59 14.26
N HIS A 119 8.24 -7.57 13.79
CA HIS A 119 7.95 -6.40 14.59
C HIS A 119 6.78 -6.70 15.52
N PRO A 120 6.93 -6.52 16.82
CA PRO A 120 5.83 -6.66 17.75
C PRO A 120 4.84 -5.50 17.58
N PHE A 121 3.56 -5.81 17.65
CA PHE A 121 2.45 -4.87 17.64
C PHE A 121 2.53 -3.81 16.52
N PRO A 122 2.49 -4.22 15.24
CA PRO A 122 2.57 -3.28 14.13
C PRO A 122 1.40 -2.30 14.21
N LYS A 123 1.69 -1.00 14.09
CA LYS A 123 0.69 0.06 14.25
C LYS A 123 -0.42 0.00 13.20
N TYR A 124 -0.08 -0.38 11.98
CA TYR A 124 -0.99 -0.47 10.84
C TYR A 124 -1.01 -1.91 10.35
N ASP A 125 -1.63 -2.78 11.11
CA ASP A 125 -1.65 -4.22 10.82
C ASP A 125 -2.81 -4.60 9.88
N TYR A 126 -4.00 -4.03 10.08
CA TYR A 126 -5.23 -4.44 9.43
C TYR A 126 -6.39 -3.49 9.73
N GLY A 127 -7.26 -3.25 8.77
CA GLY A 127 -8.46 -2.45 8.93
C GLY A 127 -8.37 -1.05 8.33
N VAL A 128 -9.21 -0.15 8.80
CA VAL A 128 -9.31 1.23 8.30
C VAL A 128 -8.70 2.19 9.30
N TYR A 129 -7.84 3.06 8.81
CA TYR A 129 -7.20 4.14 9.55
C TYR A 129 -7.57 5.47 8.93
N GLU A 130 -7.79 6.48 9.76
CA GLU A 130 -8.13 7.83 9.32
C GLU A 130 -7.11 8.83 9.85
N SER A 131 -6.75 9.81 9.03
CA SER A 131 -5.91 10.92 9.45
C SER A 131 -6.73 11.91 10.28
N ALA A 132 -6.18 12.36 11.41
CA ALA A 132 -6.86 13.34 12.26
C ALA A 132 -7.03 14.71 11.58
N ASP A 133 -6.11 15.07 10.69
CA ASP A 133 -5.99 16.45 10.18
C ASP A 133 -6.63 16.65 8.80
N ILE A 134 -6.69 15.58 7.97
CA ILE A 134 -7.03 15.71 6.54
C ILE A 134 -7.96 14.57 6.09
N LYS A 135 -8.95 14.21 6.58
CA LYS A 135 -9.96 13.19 6.14
C LYS A 135 -9.46 12.03 5.23
N THR A 136 -8.13 11.88 5.05
CA THR A 136 -7.54 10.76 4.29
C THR A 136 -7.80 9.46 5.03
N LYS A 137 -8.35 8.48 4.32
CA LYS A 137 -8.53 7.12 4.84
C LYS A 137 -7.48 6.17 4.26
N MET A 138 -6.98 5.26 5.08
CA MET A 138 -6.12 4.17 4.62
C MET A 138 -6.76 2.84 4.97
N VAL A 139 -6.94 1.99 3.97
CA VAL A 139 -7.37 0.61 4.13
C VAL A 139 -6.14 -0.28 4.07
N VAL A 140 -5.93 -1.08 5.12
CA VAL A 140 -4.85 -2.07 5.19
C VAL A 140 -5.47 -3.46 5.21
N THR A 141 -5.16 -4.26 4.18
CA THR A 141 -5.68 -5.63 4.07
C THR A 141 -4.66 -6.67 4.54
N ALA A 142 -5.19 -7.77 5.11
CA ALA A 142 -4.39 -8.96 5.38
C ALA A 142 -4.01 -9.71 4.09
N GLY A 143 -4.74 -9.50 2.99
CA GLY A 143 -4.50 -10.14 1.71
C GLY A 143 -4.63 -11.68 1.75
N CYS A 144 -4.47 -12.31 0.59
CA CYS A 144 -4.56 -13.76 0.43
C CYS A 144 -3.18 -14.44 0.45
N GLY A 145 -2.09 -13.70 0.25
CA GLY A 145 -0.74 -14.23 0.18
C GLY A 145 -0.13 -14.58 1.54
N MET A 146 0.92 -15.38 1.52
CA MET A 146 1.75 -15.68 2.69
C MET A 146 3.11 -14.98 2.57
N HIS A 147 3.75 -14.74 3.71
CA HIS A 147 5.11 -14.24 3.79
C HIS A 147 6.12 -15.41 3.82
N SER A 148 7.41 -15.09 3.95
CA SER A 148 8.50 -16.08 4.06
C SER A 148 8.29 -17.13 5.17
N ILE A 149 7.61 -16.75 6.25
CA ILE A 149 7.14 -17.66 7.29
C ILE A 149 5.65 -17.92 7.02
N HIS A 150 5.32 -19.12 6.61
CA HIS A 150 3.95 -19.51 6.21
C HIS A 150 3.07 -19.83 7.45
N ILE A 151 2.92 -18.86 8.35
CA ILE A 151 2.10 -19.00 9.57
C ILE A 151 1.06 -17.89 9.61
N ARG A 152 -0.21 -18.27 9.76
CA ARG A 152 -1.33 -17.41 10.08
C ARG A 152 -2.13 -18.04 11.22
N ILE A 153 -2.18 -17.38 12.37
CA ILE A 153 -2.97 -17.82 13.54
C ILE A 153 -4.05 -16.76 13.78
N ASN A 154 -5.31 -17.15 13.78
CA ASN A 154 -6.49 -16.27 13.86
C ASN A 154 -6.47 -15.10 12.85
N ASN A 155 -5.87 -15.33 11.69
CA ASN A 155 -5.68 -14.35 10.64
C ASN A 155 -5.98 -14.98 9.27
N PRO A 156 -7.25 -15.20 8.92
CA PRO A 156 -7.64 -15.79 7.64
C PRO A 156 -7.23 -14.90 6.46
N PRO A 157 -7.06 -15.47 5.26
CA PRO A 157 -6.92 -14.68 4.04
C PRO A 157 -8.16 -13.82 3.82
N GLU A 158 -7.95 -12.65 3.20
CA GLU A 158 -9.00 -11.64 3.03
C GLU A 158 -8.93 -11.00 1.66
N MET A 159 -10.11 -10.70 1.13
CA MET A 159 -10.32 -9.79 0.01
C MET A 159 -11.21 -8.63 0.49
N VAL A 160 -10.74 -7.41 0.31
CA VAL A 160 -11.50 -6.21 0.68
C VAL A 160 -12.13 -5.61 -0.57
N VAL A 161 -13.44 -5.34 -0.51
CA VAL A 161 -14.17 -4.57 -1.52
C VAL A 161 -14.38 -3.16 -0.98
N ILE A 162 -14.04 -2.17 -1.77
CA ILE A 162 -14.18 -0.75 -1.42
C ILE A 162 -15.14 -0.11 -2.42
N ASP A 163 -16.29 0.33 -1.95
CA ASP A 163 -17.24 1.11 -2.75
C ASP A 163 -16.92 2.61 -2.60
N VAL A 164 -16.60 3.25 -3.72
CA VAL A 164 -16.33 4.69 -3.79
C VAL A 164 -17.55 5.37 -4.40
N ASN A 165 -18.27 6.14 -3.59
CA ASN A 165 -19.45 6.87 -4.02
C ASN A 165 -19.17 8.36 -4.04
N LYS A 166 -19.67 9.04 -5.08
CA LYS A 166 -19.67 10.51 -5.13
C LYS A 166 -20.66 11.04 -4.11
N MET A 167 -20.19 11.87 -3.18
CA MET A 167 -21.05 12.66 -2.30
C MET A 167 -21.63 13.86 -3.03
#